data_f0149acddb522ef11e2e72eb0e4dc669
#
_entry.id   f0149acddb522ef11e2e72eb0e4dc669
#
_cell.length_a   1.000
_cell.length_b   1.000
_cell.length_c   1.000
_cell.angle_alpha   90.00
_cell.angle_beta   90.00
_cell.angle_gamma   90.00
#
_symmetry.space_group_name_H-M   'P 1'
#
loop_
_entity.id
_entity.type
_entity.pdbx_description
1 polymer ?
#
loop_
_entity_poly.entity_id
_entity_poly.type
_entity_poly.pdbx_seq_one_letter_code
_entity_poly.pdbx_strand_id
1 'polypeptide(L)'
;MADSGHNVDLLSIEANEVQHDAVLDYYGRRLATCSSDKTIKIFEVEGEKHTLVETLRGHEGPVWCVAWAHPKYGNILASSSYDGKVIIWREQSSTWQKIYEVALHTASVNIVAWAPHEAGCLLACASSDGNVSVLEFKDNAWTHQIFQACGSGVNSVSWAPAVAPGQVVSASGNQAGSARRFVTGGSDCQVKLWDFSAETGNWSPGQILTGHTDWVRDVAWSPTVLSKSYIASASQDKTVRVWTSSDLREWKSTVLNVDAVAWRVSWSLSGNVLAVSTGDNRVSLWKERLSGGWECVKTLEE
;
A
#
# COMPACT_ATOMS: atom_id res chain seq x y z
N MET A 1 7.64 -5.82 -45.58
CA MET A 1 6.62 -6.29 -44.63
C MET A 1 6.86 -5.50 -43.37
N ALA A 2 5.99 -4.58 -43.07
CA ALA A 2 6.14 -3.60 -42.02
C ALA A 2 5.79 -4.28 -40.67
N ASP A 3 6.75 -4.21 -39.77
CA ASP A 3 6.58 -4.56 -38.37
C ASP A 3 5.71 -3.49 -37.72
N SER A 4 4.45 -3.85 -37.46
CA SER A 4 3.52 -2.97 -36.76
C SER A 4 3.83 -3.05 -35.27
N GLY A 5 4.67 -2.16 -34.80
CA GLY A 5 4.84 -1.89 -33.38
C GLY A 5 3.48 -1.60 -32.75
N HIS A 6 2.98 -2.54 -31.96
CA HIS A 6 1.78 -2.32 -31.15
C HIS A 6 2.16 -1.36 -30.02
N ASN A 7 1.87 -0.08 -30.24
CA ASN A 7 1.79 0.88 -29.16
C ASN A 7 0.66 0.40 -28.23
N VAL A 8 1.03 0.04 -27.02
CA VAL A 8 0.07 -0.20 -25.94
C VAL A 8 -0.47 1.18 -25.59
N ASP A 9 -1.62 1.55 -26.15
CA ASP A 9 -2.39 2.70 -25.69
C ASP A 9 -2.86 2.42 -24.27
N LEU A 10 -1.99 2.72 -23.33
CA LEU A 10 -2.32 2.80 -21.92
C LEU A 10 -3.36 3.90 -21.74
N LEU A 11 -4.65 3.47 -21.78
CA LEU A 11 -5.78 4.21 -21.28
C LEU A 11 -5.94 5.64 -21.82
N SER A 12 -6.59 5.82 -22.93
CA SER A 12 -7.37 7.03 -23.17
C SER A 12 -8.59 7.06 -22.20
N ILE A 13 -8.33 7.04 -20.90
CA ILE A 13 -9.26 7.57 -19.92
C ILE A 13 -9.30 9.05 -20.24
N GLU A 14 -10.46 9.60 -20.57
CA GLU A 14 -10.63 11.01 -20.89
C GLU A 14 -9.86 11.86 -19.88
N ALA A 15 -8.70 12.34 -20.31
CA ALA A 15 -7.65 12.89 -19.47
C ALA A 15 -7.91 14.37 -19.17
N ASN A 16 -9.03 14.70 -18.55
CA ASN A 16 -9.25 16.03 -18.00
C ASN A 16 -8.94 16.13 -16.49
N GLU A 17 -8.56 15.02 -15.81
CA GLU A 17 -8.40 15.03 -14.38
C GLU A 17 -7.26 14.14 -13.90
N VAL A 18 -6.51 14.63 -12.90
CA VAL A 18 -5.33 13.94 -12.36
C VAL A 18 -5.76 12.67 -11.62
N GLN A 19 -5.32 11.52 -12.14
CA GLN A 19 -5.46 10.24 -11.45
C GLN A 19 -4.36 10.11 -10.38
N HIS A 20 -4.73 9.64 -9.19
CA HIS A 20 -3.79 9.52 -8.07
C HIS A 20 -3.40 8.08 -7.78
N ASP A 21 -4.31 7.14 -8.00
CA ASP A 21 -4.04 5.73 -7.75
C ASP A 21 -4.85 4.84 -8.70
N ALA A 22 -4.31 3.67 -9.01
CA ALA A 22 -4.91 2.66 -9.87
C ALA A 22 -4.52 1.26 -9.41
N VAL A 23 -5.47 0.46 -8.95
CA VAL A 23 -5.20 -0.84 -8.32
C VAL A 23 -6.09 -1.92 -8.90
N LEU A 24 -5.46 -3.01 -9.39
CA LEU A 24 -6.16 -4.22 -9.79
C LEU A 24 -6.67 -5.00 -8.59
N ASP A 25 -7.81 -5.65 -8.74
CA ASP A 25 -8.31 -6.60 -7.75
C ASP A 25 -7.42 -7.84 -7.66
N TYR A 26 -7.70 -8.72 -6.70
CA TYR A 26 -6.94 -9.95 -6.45
C TYR A 26 -6.81 -10.85 -7.68
N TYR A 27 -7.80 -10.85 -8.57
CA TYR A 27 -7.82 -11.70 -9.77
C TYR A 27 -7.34 -10.99 -11.04
N GLY A 28 -7.02 -9.70 -10.95
CA GLY A 28 -6.64 -8.88 -12.10
C GLY A 28 -7.78 -8.65 -13.11
N ARG A 29 -9.04 -8.80 -12.68
CA ARG A 29 -10.23 -8.66 -13.53
C ARG A 29 -10.92 -7.31 -13.40
N ARG A 30 -10.63 -6.60 -12.34
CA ARG A 30 -11.19 -5.27 -12.08
C ARG A 30 -10.09 -4.30 -11.74
N LEU A 31 -10.22 -3.10 -12.24
CA LEU A 31 -9.34 -1.97 -11.94
C LEU A 31 -10.16 -0.90 -11.23
N ALA A 32 -9.70 -0.46 -10.06
CA ALA A 32 -10.21 0.72 -9.41
C ALA A 32 -9.23 1.88 -9.59
N THR A 33 -9.73 3.04 -9.99
CA THR A 33 -8.94 4.28 -10.07
C THR A 33 -9.57 5.37 -9.23
N CYS A 34 -8.76 6.29 -8.72
CA CYS A 34 -9.26 7.44 -7.98
C CYS A 34 -8.61 8.73 -8.46
N SER A 35 -9.29 9.86 -8.30
CA SER A 35 -8.94 11.10 -8.96
C SER A 35 -9.20 12.35 -8.11
N SER A 36 -8.63 13.47 -8.55
CA SER A 36 -8.92 14.81 -8.03
C SER A 36 -10.38 15.24 -8.21
N ASP A 37 -11.14 14.59 -9.10
CA ASP A 37 -12.57 14.84 -9.32
C ASP A 37 -13.47 14.33 -8.19
N LYS A 38 -12.88 13.77 -7.14
CA LYS A 38 -13.53 13.21 -5.95
C LYS A 38 -14.26 11.90 -6.24
N THR A 39 -14.01 11.28 -7.39
CA THR A 39 -14.65 10.03 -7.79
C THR A 39 -13.69 8.86 -7.78
N ILE A 40 -14.26 7.67 -7.70
CA ILE A 40 -13.60 6.39 -7.90
C ILE A 40 -14.28 5.72 -9.07
N LYS A 41 -13.53 5.28 -10.06
CA LYS A 41 -14.06 4.57 -11.21
C LYS A 41 -13.66 3.10 -11.13
N ILE A 42 -14.62 2.22 -11.38
CA ILE A 42 -14.40 0.76 -11.42
C ILE A 42 -14.54 0.31 -12.86
N PHE A 43 -13.51 -0.40 -13.35
CA PHE A 43 -13.47 -0.95 -14.69
C PHE A 43 -13.41 -2.48 -14.63
N GLU A 44 -14.06 -3.14 -15.58
CA GLU A 44 -13.75 -4.53 -15.95
C GLU A 44 -12.59 -4.56 -16.91
N VAL A 45 -11.67 -5.52 -16.70
CA VAL A 45 -10.44 -5.71 -17.46
C VAL A 45 -10.50 -7.05 -18.17
N GLU A 46 -10.52 -7.02 -19.51
CA GLU A 46 -10.48 -8.20 -20.37
C GLU A 46 -9.34 -8.04 -21.40
N GLY A 47 -8.15 -8.56 -21.07
CA GLY A 47 -6.95 -8.33 -21.86
C GLY A 47 -6.58 -6.85 -21.91
N GLU A 48 -6.56 -6.25 -23.10
CA GLU A 48 -6.28 -4.83 -23.29
C GLU A 48 -7.53 -3.94 -23.20
N LYS A 49 -8.71 -4.53 -23.11
CA LYS A 49 -9.98 -3.81 -23.05
C LYS A 49 -10.37 -3.50 -21.62
N HIS A 50 -10.68 -2.22 -21.37
CA HIS A 50 -11.15 -1.71 -20.10
C HIS A 50 -12.55 -1.11 -20.28
N THR A 51 -13.53 -1.62 -19.54
CA THR A 51 -14.91 -1.15 -19.63
C THR A 51 -15.32 -0.55 -18.30
N LEU A 52 -15.72 0.74 -18.30
CA LEU A 52 -16.23 1.40 -17.10
C LEU A 52 -17.53 0.73 -16.66
N VAL A 53 -17.56 0.22 -15.42
CA VAL A 53 -18.71 -0.44 -14.82
C VAL A 53 -19.48 0.52 -13.92
N GLU A 54 -18.76 1.28 -13.06
CA GLU A 54 -19.38 2.12 -12.05
C GLU A 54 -18.50 3.32 -11.71
N THR A 55 -19.15 4.43 -11.29
CA THR A 55 -18.49 5.60 -10.75
C THR A 55 -19.01 5.87 -9.33
N LEU A 56 -18.16 5.67 -8.33
CA LEU A 56 -18.49 5.86 -6.93
C LEU A 56 -18.30 7.32 -6.54
N ARG A 57 -19.32 7.89 -5.90
CA ARG A 57 -19.34 9.28 -5.42
C ARG A 57 -19.69 9.31 -3.94
N GLY A 58 -18.99 10.15 -3.16
CA GLY A 58 -19.24 10.27 -1.72
C GLY A 58 -18.17 11.04 -0.97
N HIS A 59 -16.97 11.18 -1.54
CA HIS A 59 -15.94 12.07 -1.01
C HIS A 59 -16.20 13.52 -1.37
N GLU A 60 -15.79 14.44 -0.49
CA GLU A 60 -15.93 15.90 -0.67
C GLU A 60 -14.63 16.56 -1.12
N GLY A 61 -13.52 15.80 -1.18
CA GLY A 61 -12.20 16.20 -1.65
C GLY A 61 -11.58 15.20 -2.60
N PRO A 62 -10.42 15.50 -3.19
CA PRO A 62 -9.63 14.57 -4.00
C PRO A 62 -9.45 13.23 -3.31
N VAL A 63 -9.60 12.13 -4.05
CA VAL A 63 -9.38 10.77 -3.56
C VAL A 63 -7.94 10.37 -3.88
N TRP A 64 -7.15 10.07 -2.85
CA TRP A 64 -5.72 9.82 -2.99
C TRP A 64 -5.36 8.36 -3.20
N CYS A 65 -6.11 7.46 -2.59
CA CYS A 65 -5.79 6.04 -2.62
C CYS A 65 -7.04 5.19 -2.59
N VAL A 66 -6.97 4.04 -3.26
CA VAL A 66 -7.97 2.98 -3.23
C VAL A 66 -7.29 1.65 -2.95
N ALA A 67 -7.96 0.77 -2.20
CA ALA A 67 -7.42 -0.54 -1.86
C ALA A 67 -8.51 -1.61 -1.85
N TRP A 68 -8.29 -2.71 -2.58
CA TRP A 68 -9.18 -3.86 -2.58
C TRP A 68 -8.95 -4.73 -1.33
N ALA A 69 -10.03 -5.09 -0.66
CA ALA A 69 -9.97 -6.11 0.39
C ALA A 69 -9.76 -7.50 -0.22
N HIS A 70 -9.26 -8.44 0.59
CA HIS A 70 -9.14 -9.83 0.16
C HIS A 70 -10.52 -10.41 -0.20
N PRO A 71 -10.66 -11.17 -1.32
CA PRO A 71 -11.96 -11.65 -1.82
C PRO A 71 -12.74 -12.52 -0.84
N LYS A 72 -12.11 -13.07 0.17
CA LYS A 72 -12.80 -13.80 1.25
C LYS A 72 -13.85 -12.93 2.00
N TYR A 73 -13.70 -11.60 1.95
CA TYR A 73 -14.63 -10.64 2.56
C TYR A 73 -15.71 -10.17 1.57
N GLY A 74 -15.66 -10.65 0.33
CA GLY A 74 -16.48 -10.19 -0.79
C GLY A 74 -15.81 -9.07 -1.59
N ASN A 75 -16.55 -8.48 -2.51
CA ASN A 75 -16.07 -7.38 -3.32
C ASN A 75 -16.16 -6.08 -2.52
N ILE A 76 -15.08 -5.77 -1.82
CA ILE A 76 -14.96 -4.60 -0.94
C ILE A 76 -13.77 -3.74 -1.37
N LEU A 77 -13.98 -2.44 -1.45
CA LEU A 77 -12.98 -1.42 -1.71
C LEU A 77 -12.94 -0.42 -0.57
N ALA A 78 -11.75 0.01 -0.18
CA ALA A 78 -11.54 1.16 0.70
C ALA A 78 -11.02 2.33 -0.11
N SER A 79 -11.37 3.55 0.28
CA SER A 79 -10.85 4.78 -0.31
C SER A 79 -10.48 5.80 0.77
N SER A 80 -9.45 6.59 0.51
CA SER A 80 -9.01 7.69 1.36
C SER A 80 -8.93 9.00 0.58
N SER A 81 -9.19 10.11 1.27
CA SER A 81 -9.32 11.40 0.62
C SER A 81 -8.70 12.55 1.41
N TYR A 82 -8.47 13.64 0.69
CA TYR A 82 -8.11 14.94 1.24
C TYR A 82 -9.14 15.47 2.27
N ASP A 83 -10.40 15.02 2.18
CA ASP A 83 -11.47 15.41 3.11
C ASP A 83 -11.33 14.85 4.52
N GLY A 84 -10.28 14.07 4.79
CA GLY A 84 -10.01 13.45 6.10
C GLY A 84 -10.85 12.18 6.35
N LYS A 85 -11.63 11.75 5.37
CA LYS A 85 -12.51 10.59 5.49
C LYS A 85 -11.90 9.34 4.85
N VAL A 86 -12.34 8.20 5.37
CA VAL A 86 -12.17 6.87 4.76
C VAL A 86 -13.55 6.29 4.51
N ILE A 87 -13.79 5.79 3.31
CA ILE A 87 -15.06 5.18 2.92
C ILE A 87 -14.81 3.73 2.52
N ILE A 88 -15.68 2.83 3.00
CA ILE A 88 -15.72 1.43 2.61
C ILE A 88 -16.92 1.22 1.70
N TRP A 89 -16.63 0.66 0.54
CA TRP A 89 -17.59 0.35 -0.51
C TRP A 89 -17.73 -1.16 -0.63
N ARG A 90 -18.93 -1.64 -0.88
CA ARG A 90 -19.22 -3.05 -1.16
C ARG A 90 -20.09 -3.17 -2.39
N GLU A 91 -19.74 -4.09 -3.25
CA GLU A 91 -20.64 -4.53 -4.32
C GLU A 91 -21.63 -5.55 -3.78
N GLN A 92 -22.91 -5.30 -4.05
CA GLN A 92 -24.01 -6.17 -3.69
C GLN A 92 -25.01 -6.21 -4.85
N SER A 93 -25.29 -7.39 -5.39
CA SER A 93 -26.21 -7.56 -6.54
C SER A 93 -25.85 -6.65 -7.72
N SER A 94 -24.56 -6.59 -8.09
CA SER A 94 -23.99 -5.75 -9.17
C SER A 94 -24.16 -4.24 -8.96
N THR A 95 -24.41 -3.81 -7.74
CA THR A 95 -24.48 -2.38 -7.39
C THR A 95 -23.49 -2.08 -6.28
N TRP A 96 -22.75 -0.98 -6.41
CA TRP A 96 -21.83 -0.54 -5.38
C TRP A 96 -22.51 0.36 -4.37
N GLN A 97 -22.29 0.11 -3.09
CA GLN A 97 -22.88 0.86 -2.00
C GLN A 97 -21.80 1.24 -0.98
N LYS A 98 -21.93 2.44 -0.43
CA LYS A 98 -21.17 2.87 0.73
C LYS A 98 -21.73 2.14 1.96
N ILE A 99 -20.91 1.26 2.57
CA ILE A 99 -21.31 0.48 3.75
C ILE A 99 -20.76 1.04 5.05
N TYR A 100 -19.70 1.84 4.98
CA TYR A 100 -19.11 2.49 6.15
C TYR A 100 -18.38 3.76 5.74
N GLU A 101 -18.48 4.79 6.56
CA GLU A 101 -17.76 6.04 6.44
C GLU A 101 -17.23 6.44 7.81
N VAL A 102 -15.99 6.87 7.87
CA VAL A 102 -15.36 7.32 9.11
C VAL A 102 -14.53 8.57 8.88
N ALA A 103 -14.68 9.55 9.78
CA ALA A 103 -13.95 10.80 9.82
C ALA A 103 -13.21 10.90 11.15
N LEU A 104 -12.09 10.18 11.26
CA LEU A 104 -11.24 10.16 12.47
C LEU A 104 -10.12 11.18 12.39
N HIS A 105 -9.75 11.59 11.19
CA HIS A 105 -8.59 12.41 10.93
C HIS A 105 -8.97 13.87 10.72
N THR A 106 -8.10 14.77 11.21
CA THR A 106 -8.27 16.22 11.10
C THR A 106 -7.60 16.82 9.86
N ALA A 107 -6.88 16.00 9.10
CA ALA A 107 -6.25 16.35 7.83
C ALA A 107 -6.40 15.20 6.82
N SER A 108 -5.85 15.40 5.64
CA SER A 108 -5.87 14.43 4.53
C SER A 108 -5.49 13.02 4.98
N VAL A 109 -6.27 12.01 4.59
CA VAL A 109 -5.86 10.61 4.66
C VAL A 109 -5.17 10.24 3.35
N ASN A 110 -3.86 10.01 3.42
CA ASN A 110 -3.00 9.88 2.26
C ASN A 110 -3.04 8.50 1.63
N ILE A 111 -3.15 7.46 2.45
CA ILE A 111 -3.14 6.07 2.00
C ILE A 111 -3.96 5.18 2.95
N VAL A 112 -4.53 4.13 2.38
CA VAL A 112 -5.17 3.03 3.11
C VAL A 112 -4.62 1.70 2.63
N ALA A 113 -4.45 0.75 3.55
CA ALA A 113 -3.95 -0.58 3.23
C ALA A 113 -4.66 -1.65 4.06
N TRP A 114 -5.19 -2.69 3.38
CA TRP A 114 -5.75 -3.85 4.04
C TRP A 114 -4.66 -4.77 4.57
N ALA A 115 -4.85 -5.31 5.75
CA ALA A 115 -3.97 -6.34 6.30
C ALA A 115 -4.09 -7.64 5.50
N PRO A 116 -3.07 -8.51 5.55
CA PRO A 116 -3.21 -9.89 5.12
C PRO A 116 -4.43 -10.53 5.79
N HIS A 117 -5.19 -11.30 5.05
CA HIS A 117 -6.49 -11.81 5.50
C HIS A 117 -6.41 -12.76 6.70
N GLU A 118 -5.25 -13.33 6.96
CA GLU A 118 -4.96 -14.16 8.12
C GLU A 118 -4.94 -13.35 9.42
N ALA A 119 -4.57 -12.08 9.35
CA ALA A 119 -4.54 -11.17 10.50
C ALA A 119 -5.94 -10.68 10.92
N GLY A 120 -6.95 -10.90 10.08
CA GLY A 120 -8.31 -10.40 10.26
C GLY A 120 -8.71 -9.35 9.21
N CYS A 121 -9.93 -8.85 9.31
CA CYS A 121 -10.42 -7.76 8.45
C CYS A 121 -9.99 -6.42 9.07
N LEU A 122 -8.75 -6.02 8.78
CA LEU A 122 -8.11 -4.82 9.30
C LEU A 122 -7.72 -3.88 8.17
N LEU A 123 -7.95 -2.58 8.35
CA LEU A 123 -7.54 -1.52 7.45
C LEU A 123 -6.73 -0.49 8.20
N ALA A 124 -5.48 -0.28 7.80
CA ALA A 124 -4.66 0.81 8.32
C ALA A 124 -4.79 2.04 7.41
N CYS A 125 -4.86 3.23 8.02
CA CYS A 125 -5.01 4.50 7.34
C CYS A 125 -3.95 5.47 7.86
N ALA A 126 -3.20 6.09 6.96
CA ALA A 126 -2.15 7.05 7.29
C ALA A 126 -2.57 8.47 6.93
N SER A 127 -2.41 9.41 7.86
CA SER A 127 -2.89 10.78 7.67
C SER A 127 -1.80 11.84 7.85
N SER A 128 -2.00 12.94 7.15
CA SER A 128 -1.20 14.16 7.28
C SER A 128 -1.34 14.84 8.65
N ASP A 129 -2.33 14.45 9.48
CA ASP A 129 -2.44 14.92 10.87
C ASP A 129 -1.42 14.28 11.82
N GLY A 130 -0.61 13.34 11.30
CA GLY A 130 0.41 12.63 12.07
C GLY A 130 -0.06 11.36 12.75
N ASN A 131 -1.34 11.03 12.63
CA ASN A 131 -1.92 9.83 13.21
C ASN A 131 -2.04 8.70 12.18
N VAL A 132 -2.06 7.50 12.71
CA VAL A 132 -2.51 6.29 12.02
C VAL A 132 -3.77 5.80 12.70
N SER A 133 -4.78 5.47 11.93
CA SER A 133 -5.95 4.73 12.43
C SER A 133 -5.96 3.32 11.87
N VAL A 134 -6.36 2.36 12.70
CA VAL A 134 -6.60 0.98 12.30
C VAL A 134 -8.06 0.65 12.55
N LEU A 135 -8.76 0.35 11.48
CA LEU A 135 -10.17 -0.09 11.51
C LEU A 135 -10.20 -1.61 11.54
N GLU A 136 -11.03 -2.21 12.39
CA GLU A 136 -11.26 -3.64 12.47
C GLU A 136 -12.75 -3.95 12.30
N PHE A 137 -13.07 -4.86 11.37
CA PHE A 137 -14.42 -5.41 11.25
C PHE A 137 -14.44 -6.78 11.90
N LYS A 138 -15.16 -6.87 13.03
CA LYS A 138 -15.32 -8.08 13.80
C LYS A 138 -16.71 -8.12 14.44
N ASP A 139 -17.28 -9.31 14.61
CA ASP A 139 -18.58 -9.52 15.23
C ASP A 139 -19.69 -8.63 14.64
N ASN A 140 -19.66 -8.45 13.32
CA ASN A 140 -20.57 -7.63 12.52
C ASN A 140 -20.57 -6.12 12.88
N ALA A 141 -19.47 -5.63 13.46
CA ALA A 141 -19.28 -4.23 13.82
C ALA A 141 -17.91 -3.70 13.42
N TRP A 142 -17.84 -2.43 13.06
CA TRP A 142 -16.58 -1.72 12.87
C TRP A 142 -16.11 -1.11 14.20
N THR A 143 -14.87 -1.35 14.54
CA THR A 143 -14.14 -0.70 15.63
C THR A 143 -12.92 -0.01 15.08
N HIS A 144 -12.35 0.90 15.83
CA HIS A 144 -11.13 1.60 15.41
C HIS A 144 -10.22 1.92 16.58
N GLN A 145 -8.94 2.03 16.27
CA GLN A 145 -7.93 2.60 17.15
C GLN A 145 -7.20 3.70 16.38
N ILE A 146 -6.90 4.80 17.03
CA ILE A 146 -6.11 5.91 16.48
C ILE A 146 -4.97 6.23 17.43
N PHE A 147 -3.78 6.47 16.90
CA PHE A 147 -2.61 6.82 17.68
C PHE A 147 -1.66 7.70 16.86
N GLN A 148 -0.87 8.51 17.57
CA GLN A 148 0.11 9.36 16.95
C GLN A 148 1.33 8.57 16.50
N ALA A 149 1.63 8.61 15.21
CA ALA A 149 2.78 7.93 14.61
C ALA A 149 3.92 8.88 14.22
N CYS A 150 3.57 10.12 13.85
CA CYS A 150 4.54 11.11 13.40
C CYS A 150 4.05 12.52 13.78
N GLY A 151 4.92 13.40 14.24
CA GLY A 151 4.55 14.78 14.51
C GLY A 151 4.33 15.66 13.28
N SER A 152 4.84 15.22 12.12
CA SER A 152 4.87 16.02 10.88
C SER A 152 3.98 15.46 9.75
N GLY A 153 3.25 14.39 10.01
CA GLY A 153 2.39 13.72 9.03
C GLY A 153 2.91 12.35 8.61
N VAL A 154 1.97 11.42 8.39
CA VAL A 154 2.24 10.06 7.89
C VAL A 154 1.83 9.99 6.43
N ASN A 155 2.77 9.62 5.57
CA ASN A 155 2.56 9.61 4.12
C ASN A 155 2.13 8.24 3.60
N SER A 156 2.65 7.16 4.20
CA SER A 156 2.39 5.81 3.72
C SER A 156 2.35 4.78 4.85
N VAL A 157 1.65 3.66 4.60
CA VAL A 157 1.55 2.49 5.48
C VAL A 157 1.56 1.20 4.65
N SER A 158 2.24 0.16 5.16
CA SER A 158 2.27 -1.15 4.53
C SER A 158 2.32 -2.26 5.57
N TRP A 159 1.47 -3.27 5.41
CA TRP A 159 1.40 -4.40 6.32
C TRP A 159 2.53 -5.42 6.09
N ALA A 160 3.02 -6.00 7.17
CA ALA A 160 3.86 -7.18 7.12
C ALA A 160 3.05 -8.42 6.70
N PRO A 161 3.69 -9.42 6.07
CA PRO A 161 3.08 -10.73 5.93
C PRO A 161 2.61 -11.29 7.28
N ALA A 162 1.52 -12.03 7.26
CA ALA A 162 0.94 -12.61 8.48
C ALA A 162 1.84 -13.68 9.15
N VAL A 163 2.79 -14.22 8.39
CA VAL A 163 3.73 -15.26 8.83
C VAL A 163 5.13 -14.66 8.92
N ALA A 164 5.82 -14.91 10.04
CA ALA A 164 7.20 -14.47 10.21
C ALA A 164 8.15 -15.23 9.24
N PRO A 165 9.28 -14.61 8.83
CA PRO A 165 10.26 -15.24 7.95
C PRO A 165 10.71 -16.60 8.47
N GLY A 166 10.73 -17.61 7.58
CA GLY A 166 11.21 -18.95 7.89
C GLY A 166 10.26 -19.81 8.75
N GLN A 167 9.09 -19.32 9.11
CA GLN A 167 8.08 -20.15 9.79
C GLN A 167 7.28 -20.96 8.77
N VAL A 168 7.26 -22.26 8.93
CA VAL A 168 6.38 -23.17 8.18
C VAL A 168 4.99 -23.07 8.80
N VAL A 169 3.98 -22.77 8.00
CA VAL A 169 2.58 -22.85 8.42
C VAL A 169 2.28 -24.31 8.71
N SER A 170 2.20 -24.70 9.98
CA SER A 170 1.76 -26.03 10.34
C SER A 170 0.27 -26.16 10.02
N ALA A 171 -0.10 -27.20 9.27
CA ALA A 171 -1.48 -27.51 8.90
C ALA A 171 -2.39 -27.87 10.09
N SER A 172 -1.83 -27.97 11.30
CA SER A 172 -2.56 -28.21 12.55
C SER A 172 -2.92 -26.89 13.20
N GLY A 173 -4.11 -26.42 12.96
CA GLY A 173 -4.87 -25.27 13.44
C GLY A 173 -4.62 -24.58 14.78
N ASN A 174 -3.50 -24.77 15.44
CA ASN A 174 -3.04 -23.91 16.53
C ASN A 174 -2.16 -22.80 15.94
N GLN A 175 -2.79 -21.75 15.44
CA GLN A 175 -2.14 -20.50 15.12
C GLN A 175 -1.62 -19.90 16.44
N ALA A 176 -0.31 -19.96 16.65
CA ALA A 176 0.36 -18.89 17.38
C ALA A 176 -0.07 -17.60 16.63
N GLY A 177 -0.79 -16.72 17.33
CA GLY A 177 -1.56 -15.63 16.69
C GLY A 177 -0.74 -14.93 15.64
N SER A 178 -1.30 -14.80 14.44
CA SER A 178 -0.70 -14.07 13.32
C SER A 178 -0.21 -12.73 13.84
N ALA A 179 1.10 -12.48 13.75
CA ALA A 179 1.68 -11.25 14.27
C ALA A 179 1.14 -10.08 13.43
N ARG A 180 0.30 -9.25 14.04
CA ARG A 180 -0.22 -8.03 13.43
C ARG A 180 0.87 -6.98 13.50
N ARG A 181 1.46 -6.66 12.37
CA ARG A 181 2.56 -5.70 12.25
C ARG A 181 2.44 -4.92 10.96
N PHE A 182 2.82 -3.65 10.98
CA PHE A 182 2.94 -2.82 9.78
C PHE A 182 4.07 -1.80 9.91
N VAL A 183 4.38 -1.15 8.81
CA VAL A 183 5.39 -0.08 8.72
C VAL A 183 4.74 1.20 8.24
N THR A 184 5.23 2.34 8.71
CA THR A 184 4.82 3.68 8.25
C THR A 184 6.01 4.47 7.77
N GLY A 185 5.79 5.32 6.75
CA GLY A 185 6.72 6.33 6.28
C GLY A 185 6.18 7.73 6.59
N GLY A 186 7.00 8.57 7.20
CA GLY A 186 6.59 9.88 7.67
C GLY A 186 7.35 11.05 7.06
N SER A 187 6.79 12.26 7.22
CA SER A 187 7.44 13.52 6.86
C SER A 187 8.57 13.90 7.85
N ASP A 188 8.78 13.11 8.90
CA ASP A 188 9.93 13.19 9.80
C ASP A 188 11.16 12.41 9.29
N CYS A 189 11.16 11.99 8.03
CA CYS A 189 12.24 11.25 7.36
C CYS A 189 12.48 9.84 7.96
N GLN A 190 11.54 9.33 8.74
CA GLN A 190 11.67 8.06 9.44
C GLN A 190 10.73 7.00 8.87
N VAL A 191 11.17 5.75 8.96
CA VAL A 191 10.36 4.57 8.73
C VAL A 191 10.16 3.89 10.08
N LYS A 192 8.91 3.71 10.51
CA LYS A 192 8.58 3.18 11.84
C LYS A 192 7.80 1.89 11.75
N LEU A 193 8.21 0.90 12.53
CA LEU A 193 7.50 -0.36 12.67
C LEU A 193 6.48 -0.24 13.81
N TRP A 194 5.37 -0.95 13.66
CA TRP A 194 4.29 -1.00 14.64
C TRP A 194 3.88 -2.43 14.89
N ASP A 195 3.80 -2.80 16.15
CA ASP A 195 3.42 -4.13 16.61
C ASP A 195 2.13 -4.07 17.44
N PHE A 196 1.21 -4.99 17.16
CA PHE A 196 0.00 -5.16 17.97
C PHE A 196 0.28 -6.11 19.13
N SER A 197 0.03 -5.64 20.34
CA SER A 197 0.08 -6.48 21.54
C SER A 197 -1.30 -7.06 21.83
N ALA A 198 -1.43 -8.37 21.74
CA ALA A 198 -2.67 -9.06 22.09
C ALA A 198 -2.99 -8.98 23.60
N GLU A 199 -1.98 -8.77 24.45
CA GLU A 199 -2.15 -8.64 25.89
C GLU A 199 -2.80 -7.32 26.28
N THR A 200 -2.35 -6.23 25.66
CA THR A 200 -2.86 -4.88 25.95
C THR A 200 -3.98 -4.45 25.00
N GLY A 201 -4.15 -5.16 23.89
CA GLY A 201 -5.08 -4.81 22.84
C GLY A 201 -4.69 -3.52 22.07
N ASN A 202 -3.45 -3.05 22.18
CA ASN A 202 -3.02 -1.78 21.61
C ASN A 202 -1.85 -1.95 20.63
N TRP A 203 -1.73 -0.96 19.73
CA TRP A 203 -0.57 -0.79 18.88
C TRP A 203 0.55 -0.10 19.65
N SER A 204 1.77 -0.59 19.51
CA SER A 204 2.96 -0.04 20.14
C SER A 204 4.04 0.22 19.10
N PRO A 205 4.84 1.29 19.29
CA PRO A 205 5.97 1.55 18.41
C PRO A 205 7.03 0.46 18.58
N GLY A 206 7.44 -0.11 17.44
CA GLY A 206 8.59 -0.99 17.35
C GLY A 206 9.86 -0.21 17.02
N GLN A 207 10.67 -0.75 16.11
CA GLN A 207 11.90 -0.08 15.69
C GLN A 207 11.64 1.11 14.78
N ILE A 208 12.54 2.10 14.90
CA ILE A 208 12.63 3.26 14.01
C ILE A 208 13.84 3.04 13.10
N LEU A 209 13.60 3.00 11.80
CA LEU A 209 14.62 2.85 10.79
C LEU A 209 14.99 4.25 10.28
N THR A 210 16.20 4.69 10.61
CA THR A 210 16.70 6.01 10.26
C THR A 210 17.71 5.95 9.13
N GLY A 211 17.71 6.98 8.28
CA GLY A 211 18.69 7.06 7.19
C GLY A 211 18.27 8.00 6.05
N HIS A 212 16.97 8.16 5.79
CA HIS A 212 16.52 9.18 4.85
C HIS A 212 16.77 10.59 5.41
N THR A 213 17.06 11.53 4.51
CA THR A 213 17.35 12.94 4.86
C THR A 213 16.21 13.88 4.49
N ASP A 214 15.17 13.36 3.85
CA ASP A 214 13.95 14.09 3.49
C ASP A 214 12.73 13.15 3.61
N TRP A 215 11.54 13.67 3.38
CA TRP A 215 10.28 12.97 3.60
C TRP A 215 10.26 11.59 2.96
N VAL A 216 9.86 10.60 3.74
CA VAL A 216 9.52 9.28 3.21
C VAL A 216 8.16 9.38 2.55
N ARG A 217 8.11 9.16 1.23
CA ARG A 217 6.89 9.28 0.44
C ARG A 217 6.07 8.01 0.43
N ASP A 218 6.75 6.88 0.36
CA ASP A 218 6.10 5.58 0.32
C ASP A 218 6.90 4.50 1.03
N VAL A 219 6.21 3.50 1.55
CA VAL A 219 6.80 2.31 2.16
C VAL A 219 6.07 1.07 1.66
N ALA A 220 6.80 0.00 1.40
CA ALA A 220 6.24 -1.28 1.02
C ALA A 220 6.95 -2.41 1.75
N TRP A 221 6.20 -3.24 2.46
CA TRP A 221 6.71 -4.48 3.04
C TRP A 221 6.61 -5.58 2.00
N SER A 222 7.70 -6.31 1.75
CA SER A 222 7.71 -7.42 0.80
C SER A 222 6.79 -8.55 1.27
N PRO A 223 5.97 -9.13 0.39
CA PRO A 223 5.11 -10.25 0.73
C PRO A 223 5.86 -11.57 0.92
N THR A 224 7.21 -11.59 0.74
CA THR A 224 7.99 -12.80 0.90
C THR A 224 7.97 -13.31 2.35
N VAL A 225 7.84 -14.62 2.50
CA VAL A 225 7.89 -15.33 3.80
C VAL A 225 9.13 -16.24 3.90
N LEU A 226 10.11 -16.04 3.03
CA LEU A 226 11.37 -16.78 3.03
C LEU A 226 12.24 -16.41 4.25
N SER A 227 13.53 -16.71 4.20
CA SER A 227 14.45 -16.53 5.32
C SER A 227 14.75 -15.09 5.72
N LYS A 228 14.39 -14.13 4.86
CA LYS A 228 14.60 -12.70 5.10
C LYS A 228 13.30 -11.92 4.88
N SER A 229 13.14 -10.85 5.63
CA SER A 229 12.09 -9.85 5.45
C SER A 229 12.69 -8.60 4.81
N TYR A 230 11.95 -7.99 3.89
CA TYR A 230 12.37 -6.77 3.21
C TYR A 230 11.32 -5.69 3.36
N ILE A 231 11.75 -4.46 3.62
CA ILE A 231 10.94 -3.25 3.54
C ILE A 231 11.63 -2.34 2.54
N ALA A 232 10.88 -1.78 1.60
CA ALA A 232 11.35 -0.71 0.73
C ALA A 232 10.78 0.62 1.21
N SER A 233 11.57 1.69 1.16
CA SER A 233 11.10 3.04 1.43
C SER A 233 11.59 4.00 0.34
N ALA A 234 10.67 4.76 -0.22
CA ALA A 234 10.93 5.80 -1.23
C ALA A 234 10.95 7.17 -0.56
N SER A 235 11.89 8.03 -0.94
CA SER A 235 12.03 9.33 -0.32
C SER A 235 12.24 10.46 -1.33
N GLN A 236 11.91 11.67 -0.85
CA GLN A 236 12.17 12.92 -1.52
C GLN A 236 13.69 13.23 -1.61
N ASP A 237 14.50 12.55 -0.80
CA ASP A 237 15.97 12.65 -0.85
C ASP A 237 16.60 12.00 -2.09
N LYS A 238 15.78 11.54 -3.04
CA LYS A 238 16.18 10.85 -4.28
C LYS A 238 16.85 9.50 -4.02
N THR A 239 16.52 8.87 -2.92
CA THR A 239 16.95 7.51 -2.62
C THR A 239 15.77 6.59 -2.36
N VAL A 240 15.95 5.33 -2.66
CA VAL A 240 15.15 4.24 -2.12
C VAL A 240 16.02 3.43 -1.20
N ARG A 241 15.52 3.10 -0.02
CA ARG A 241 16.23 2.21 0.90
C ARG A 241 15.53 0.87 0.97
N VAL A 242 16.31 -0.20 0.82
CA VAL A 242 15.84 -1.55 1.07
C VAL A 242 16.41 -2.00 2.42
N TRP A 243 15.50 -2.18 3.35
CA TRP A 243 15.79 -2.64 4.70
C TRP A 243 15.60 -4.15 4.75
N THR A 244 16.60 -4.85 5.24
CA THR A 244 16.63 -6.33 5.26
C THR A 244 16.85 -6.82 6.68
N SER A 245 16.05 -7.80 7.11
CA SER A 245 16.18 -8.45 8.41
C SER A 245 15.92 -9.95 8.29
N SER A 246 16.62 -10.75 9.09
CA SER A 246 16.38 -12.20 9.22
C SER A 246 15.59 -12.58 10.47
N ASP A 247 15.50 -11.68 11.44
CA ASP A 247 14.91 -11.92 12.76
C ASP A 247 13.87 -10.89 13.18
N LEU A 248 13.62 -9.89 12.30
CA LEU A 248 12.74 -8.73 12.54
C LEU A 248 13.18 -7.83 13.72
N ARG A 249 14.41 -8.03 14.21
CA ARG A 249 15.00 -7.25 15.33
C ARG A 249 16.10 -6.33 14.84
N GLU A 250 16.95 -6.83 13.97
CA GLU A 250 18.04 -6.04 13.38
C GLU A 250 17.77 -5.82 11.89
N TRP A 251 17.79 -4.54 11.48
CA TRP A 251 17.58 -4.15 10.10
C TRP A 251 18.83 -3.52 9.51
N LYS A 252 19.24 -4.00 8.34
CA LYS A 252 20.33 -3.44 7.54
C LYS A 252 19.73 -2.74 6.33
N SER A 253 20.22 -1.54 6.01
CA SER A 253 19.75 -0.82 4.83
C SER A 253 20.74 -0.88 3.69
N THR A 254 20.24 -1.07 2.49
CA THR A 254 20.95 -0.84 1.23
C THR A 254 20.31 0.35 0.54
N VAL A 255 21.13 1.29 0.09
CA VAL A 255 20.67 2.51 -0.60
C VAL A 255 20.66 2.27 -2.10
N LEU A 256 19.55 2.57 -2.75
CA LEU A 256 19.41 2.63 -4.20
C LEU A 256 19.31 4.11 -4.57
N ASN A 257 20.30 4.63 -5.27
CA ASN A 257 20.26 6.00 -5.76
C ASN A 257 19.39 6.06 -7.03
N VAL A 258 18.48 7.02 -7.04
CA VAL A 258 17.64 7.34 -8.19
C VAL A 258 17.83 8.81 -8.56
N ASP A 259 17.64 9.15 -9.83
CA ASP A 259 17.99 10.49 -10.33
C ASP A 259 16.99 11.58 -9.90
N ALA A 260 15.78 11.17 -9.56
CA ALA A 260 14.68 12.06 -9.18
C ALA A 260 14.03 11.61 -7.86
N VAL A 261 13.09 12.42 -7.35
CA VAL A 261 12.28 12.07 -6.18
C VAL A 261 11.61 10.71 -6.39
N ALA A 262 11.81 9.79 -5.45
CA ALA A 262 11.09 8.51 -5.46
C ALA A 262 9.69 8.70 -4.85
N TRP A 263 8.65 8.40 -5.63
CA TRP A 263 7.26 8.60 -5.22
C TRP A 263 6.60 7.34 -4.70
N ARG A 264 6.77 6.21 -5.39
CA ARG A 264 6.13 4.94 -5.03
C ARG A 264 7.10 3.78 -5.12
N VAL A 265 6.89 2.80 -4.27
CA VAL A 265 7.60 1.51 -4.27
C VAL A 265 6.58 0.38 -4.19
N SER A 266 6.80 -0.67 -4.99
CA SER A 266 5.92 -1.82 -5.02
C SER A 266 6.71 -3.10 -5.24
N TRP A 267 6.38 -4.14 -4.49
CA TRP A 267 6.96 -5.46 -4.65
C TRP A 267 6.16 -6.33 -5.62
N SER A 268 6.85 -7.16 -6.38
CA SER A 268 6.20 -8.27 -7.07
C SER A 268 5.52 -9.22 -6.08
N LEU A 269 4.55 -10.00 -6.53
CA LEU A 269 3.85 -10.97 -5.69
C LEU A 269 4.79 -11.99 -5.03
N SER A 270 5.89 -12.34 -5.71
CA SER A 270 6.93 -13.22 -5.15
C SER A 270 7.88 -12.49 -4.19
N GLY A 271 7.81 -11.15 -4.09
CA GLY A 271 8.65 -10.32 -3.23
C GLY A 271 10.13 -10.24 -3.62
N ASN A 272 10.48 -10.60 -4.87
CA ASN A 272 11.86 -10.64 -5.35
C ASN A 272 12.22 -9.53 -6.35
N VAL A 273 11.24 -8.78 -6.83
CA VAL A 273 11.42 -7.62 -7.70
C VAL A 273 10.76 -6.41 -7.05
N LEU A 274 11.49 -5.31 -6.98
CA LEU A 274 11.02 -4.03 -6.50
C LEU A 274 10.84 -3.08 -7.68
N ALA A 275 9.65 -2.55 -7.87
CA ALA A 275 9.37 -1.46 -8.78
C ALA A 275 9.45 -0.13 -8.03
N VAL A 276 10.08 0.86 -8.66
CA VAL A 276 10.25 2.22 -8.13
C VAL A 276 9.79 3.21 -9.18
N SER A 277 8.84 4.07 -8.85
CA SER A 277 8.45 5.19 -9.70
C SER A 277 9.09 6.49 -9.21
N THR A 278 9.57 7.30 -10.15
CA THR A 278 10.30 8.54 -9.87
C THR A 278 9.65 9.74 -10.54
N GLY A 279 9.96 10.94 -10.06
CA GLY A 279 9.33 12.18 -10.51
C GLY A 279 9.76 12.67 -11.90
N ASP A 280 10.60 11.93 -12.59
CA ASP A 280 11.01 12.13 -13.98
C ASP A 280 10.26 11.20 -14.96
N ASN A 281 9.09 10.69 -14.55
CA ASN A 281 8.22 9.78 -15.31
C ASN A 281 8.89 8.44 -15.67
N ARG A 282 9.78 7.96 -14.82
CA ARG A 282 10.44 6.68 -14.99
C ARG A 282 9.95 5.66 -13.97
N VAL A 283 9.91 4.41 -14.41
CA VAL A 283 9.71 3.25 -13.53
C VAL A 283 10.89 2.32 -13.68
N SER A 284 11.62 2.11 -12.60
CA SER A 284 12.77 1.19 -12.56
C SER A 284 12.46 -0.09 -11.79
N LEU A 285 12.95 -1.22 -12.29
CA LEU A 285 12.79 -2.53 -11.67
C LEU A 285 14.14 -2.96 -11.09
N TRP A 286 14.11 -3.32 -9.82
CA TRP A 286 15.31 -3.69 -9.05
C TRP A 286 15.21 -5.11 -8.52
N LYS A 287 16.35 -5.79 -8.46
CA LYS A 287 16.46 -7.16 -7.97
C LYS A 287 17.72 -7.35 -7.11
N GLU A 288 17.63 -8.20 -6.08
CA GLU A 288 18.80 -8.60 -5.28
C GLU A 288 19.67 -9.57 -6.10
N ARG A 289 20.99 -9.32 -6.12
CA ARG A 289 21.98 -10.20 -6.76
C ARG A 289 22.28 -11.39 -5.87
N LEU A 290 22.61 -12.51 -6.47
CA LEU A 290 23.09 -13.69 -5.74
C LEU A 290 24.39 -13.42 -4.95
N SER A 291 25.22 -12.51 -5.43
CA SER A 291 26.45 -12.04 -4.76
C SER A 291 26.21 -11.01 -3.65
N GLY A 292 24.98 -10.63 -3.40
CA GLY A 292 24.59 -9.53 -2.53
C GLY A 292 24.50 -8.18 -3.25
N GLY A 293 23.73 -7.26 -2.65
CA GLY A 293 23.44 -5.94 -3.23
C GLY A 293 22.29 -5.97 -4.24
N TRP A 294 21.86 -4.80 -4.68
CA TRP A 294 20.71 -4.61 -5.58
C TRP A 294 21.17 -4.05 -6.92
N GLU A 295 20.51 -4.46 -7.99
CA GLU A 295 20.75 -3.94 -9.34
C GLU A 295 19.44 -3.51 -10.02
N CYS A 296 19.51 -2.46 -10.81
CA CYS A 296 18.47 -2.08 -11.73
C CYS A 296 18.50 -3.03 -12.94
N VAL A 297 17.46 -3.83 -13.10
CA VAL A 297 17.37 -4.80 -14.21
C VAL A 297 16.65 -4.24 -15.43
N LYS A 298 15.82 -3.23 -15.23
CA LYS A 298 15.08 -2.56 -16.31
C LYS A 298 14.62 -1.18 -15.87
N THR A 299 14.67 -0.23 -16.78
CA THR A 299 14.00 1.08 -16.67
C THR A 299 12.98 1.19 -17.79
N LEU A 300 11.78 1.62 -17.45
CA LEU A 300 10.71 1.95 -18.37
C LEU A 300 10.61 3.47 -18.39
N GLU A 301 10.60 4.05 -19.58
CA GLU A 301 10.37 5.48 -19.84
C GLU A 301 9.06 5.59 -20.63
N GLU A 302 8.23 6.58 -20.34
CA GLU A 302 7.07 6.93 -21.19
C GLU A 302 7.52 7.61 -22.46
#